data_4ddd2d7bca620b6d7b42942cb606bea7
#
_entry.id   4ddd2d7bca620b6d7b42942cb606bea7
#
_cell.length_a   1.000
_cell.length_b   1.000
_cell.length_c   1.000
_cell.angle_alpha   90.00
_cell.angle_beta   90.00
_cell.angle_gamma   90.00
#
_symmetry.space_group_name_H-M   'P 1'
#
loop_
_entity.id
_entity.type
_entity.pdbx_description
1 polymer ?
#
loop_
_entity_poly.entity_id
_entity_poly.type
_entity_poly.pdbx_seq_one_letter_code
_entity_poly.pdbx_strand_id
1 'polypeptide(L)'
;VDISSTKSMTGHLLGGAGAFESMVCLLSMQNNVIPPTINLVNKDEDCDLNYTPNKSINKEVNISMSNSFGFGGHNGVLVFSKE
;
A
#
# COMPACT_ATOMS: atom_id res chain seq x y z
N VAL A 1 11.18 -6.03 -0.88
CA VAL A 1 9.73 -5.79 -0.76
C VAL A 1 9.48 -4.29 -0.85
N ASP A 2 8.57 -3.91 -1.72
CA ASP A 2 8.15 -2.52 -1.86
C ASP A 2 6.89 -2.28 -1.04
N ILE A 3 6.88 -1.21 -0.27
CA ILE A 3 5.77 -0.84 0.60
C ILE A 3 5.24 0.51 0.15
N SER A 4 3.92 0.67 0.20
CA SER A 4 3.28 1.94 -0.17
C SER A 4 2.06 2.19 0.70
N SER A 5 1.80 3.45 1.01
CA SER A 5 0.56 3.88 1.61
C SER A 5 -0.11 4.91 0.72
N THR A 6 -1.25 4.55 0.15
CA THR A 6 -2.06 5.46 -0.67
C THR A 6 -2.79 6.50 0.17
N LYS A 7 -2.81 6.35 1.49
CA LYS A 7 -3.41 7.34 2.39
C LYS A 7 -2.74 8.70 2.28
N SER A 8 -1.49 8.74 1.85
CA SER A 8 -0.79 10.00 1.57
C SER A 8 -1.45 10.82 0.47
N MET A 9 -2.21 10.18 -0.43
CA MET A 9 -2.93 10.83 -1.55
C MET A 9 -4.43 10.93 -1.27
N THR A 10 -5.04 9.90 -0.68
CA THR A 10 -6.50 9.81 -0.52
C THR A 10 -6.99 10.13 0.88
N GLY A 11 -6.10 10.15 1.88
CA GLY A 11 -6.49 10.20 3.28
C GLY A 11 -7.03 8.86 3.77
N HIS A 12 -7.31 8.79 5.04
CA HIS A 12 -7.83 7.60 5.69
C HIS A 12 -9.34 7.54 5.51
N LEU A 13 -9.84 6.56 4.76
CA LEU A 13 -11.27 6.41 4.45
C LEU A 13 -12.05 5.69 5.53
N LEU A 14 -11.44 5.45 6.68
CA LEU A 14 -12.05 4.79 7.84
C LEU A 14 -12.69 3.45 7.45
N GLY A 15 -14.00 3.30 7.62
CA GLY A 15 -14.70 2.05 7.32
C GLY A 15 -14.59 1.59 5.86
N GLY A 16 -14.32 2.49 4.93
CA GLY A 16 -14.11 2.17 3.51
C GLY A 16 -12.67 1.88 3.13
N ALA A 17 -11.72 2.09 4.04
CA ALA A 17 -10.29 2.02 3.71
C ALA A 17 -9.86 0.63 3.23
N GLY A 18 -10.30 -0.42 3.90
CA GLY A 18 -9.90 -1.79 3.55
C GLY A 18 -10.35 -2.18 2.14
N ALA A 19 -11.60 -1.88 1.79
CA ALA A 19 -12.13 -2.17 0.45
C ALA A 19 -11.39 -1.35 -0.62
N PHE A 20 -11.16 -0.07 -0.38
CA PHE A 20 -10.45 0.80 -1.31
C PHE A 20 -9.00 0.32 -1.52
N GLU A 21 -8.31 -0.01 -0.45
CA GLU A 21 -6.92 -0.48 -0.52
C GLU A 21 -6.79 -1.84 -1.19
N SER A 22 -7.79 -2.71 -1.02
CA SER A 22 -7.85 -3.98 -1.77
C SER A 22 -7.99 -3.74 -3.27
N MET A 23 -8.82 -2.77 -3.68
CA MET A 23 -8.92 -2.38 -5.08
C MET A 23 -7.59 -1.85 -5.62
N VAL A 24 -6.87 -1.06 -4.82
CA VAL A 24 -5.53 -0.57 -5.20
C VAL A 24 -4.56 -1.73 -5.41
N CYS A 25 -4.58 -2.75 -4.54
CA CYS A 25 -3.76 -3.94 -4.72
C CYS A 25 -4.06 -4.63 -6.07
N LEU A 26 -5.33 -4.83 -6.39
CA LEU A 26 -5.73 -5.47 -7.64
C LEU A 26 -5.34 -4.65 -8.86
N LEU A 27 -5.53 -3.33 -8.83
CA LEU A 27 -5.14 -2.44 -9.91
C LEU A 27 -3.62 -2.38 -10.09
N SER A 28 -2.87 -2.39 -9.01
CA SER A 28 -1.40 -2.44 -9.04
C SER A 28 -0.91 -3.70 -9.76
N MET A 29 -1.52 -4.84 -9.45
CA MET A 29 -1.19 -6.11 -10.12
C MET A 29 -1.57 -6.10 -11.59
N GLN A 30 -2.74 -5.55 -11.92
CA GLN A 30 -3.24 -5.50 -13.30
C GLN A 30 -2.38 -4.60 -14.17
N ASN A 31 -1.89 -3.49 -13.63
CA ASN A 31 -1.14 -2.46 -14.38
C ASN A 31 0.37 -2.53 -14.17
N ASN A 32 0.87 -3.41 -13.30
CA ASN A 32 2.29 -3.54 -12.94
C ASN A 32 2.89 -2.20 -12.50
N VAL A 33 2.19 -1.52 -11.60
CA VAL A 33 2.60 -0.22 -11.05
C VAL A 33 2.45 -0.27 -9.53
N ILE A 34 3.46 0.20 -8.82
CA ILE A 34 3.40 0.38 -7.37
C ILE A 34 3.13 1.86 -7.10
N PRO A 35 2.00 2.21 -6.46
CA PRO A 35 1.69 3.60 -6.18
C PRO A 35 2.66 4.20 -5.16
N PRO A 36 2.88 5.52 -5.20
CA PRO A 36 3.82 6.16 -4.31
C PRO A 36 3.24 6.45 -2.93
N THR A 37 4.12 6.60 -1.95
CA THR A 37 3.83 7.29 -0.70
C THR A 37 4.33 8.71 -0.86
N ILE A 38 3.43 9.67 -1.02
CA ILE A 38 3.83 11.07 -1.26
C ILE A 38 4.10 11.80 0.06
N ASN A 39 4.80 12.94 -0.04
CA ASN A 39 5.17 13.80 1.09
C ASN A 39 6.22 13.19 2.02
N LEU A 40 6.89 12.12 1.60
CA LEU A 40 7.98 11.53 2.36
C LEU A 40 9.28 12.26 2.01
N VAL A 41 9.75 13.11 2.92
CA VAL A 41 10.96 13.92 2.72
C VAL A 41 12.14 13.33 3.47
N ASN A 42 11.96 13.03 4.76
CA ASN A 42 13.00 12.45 5.60
C ASN A 42 12.51 11.12 6.16
N LYS A 43 13.23 10.05 5.82
CA LYS A 43 12.91 8.72 6.30
C LYS A 43 13.29 8.59 7.78
N ASP A 44 12.38 8.05 8.60
CA ASP A 44 12.65 7.77 10.00
C ASP A 44 13.72 6.69 10.11
N GLU A 45 14.65 6.84 11.07
CA GLU A 45 15.73 5.88 11.29
C GLU A 45 15.22 4.48 11.63
N ASP A 46 14.09 4.40 12.33
CA ASP A 46 13.48 3.14 12.71
C ASP A 46 12.67 2.50 11.57
N CYS A 47 12.53 3.21 10.44
CA CYS A 47 11.82 2.75 9.25
C CYS A 47 12.81 2.63 8.10
N ASP A 48 13.37 1.43 7.89
CA ASP A 48 14.46 1.21 6.95
C ASP A 48 14.08 0.42 5.69
N LEU A 49 12.78 0.21 5.47
CA LEU A 49 12.29 -0.48 4.29
C LEU A 49 12.05 0.50 3.12
N ASN A 50 11.76 -0.05 1.94
CA ASN A 50 11.43 0.77 0.77
C ASN A 50 9.93 1.12 0.79
N TYR A 51 9.62 2.37 1.07
CA TYR A 51 8.24 2.86 1.19
C TYR A 51 7.72 3.53 -0.09
N THR A 52 8.40 3.33 -1.23
CA THR A 52 8.03 3.89 -2.53
C THR A 52 7.79 5.41 -2.42
N PRO A 53 8.84 6.19 -2.07
CA PRO A 53 8.63 7.60 -1.77
C PRO A 53 8.35 8.42 -3.02
N ASN A 54 7.26 9.18 -3.00
CA ASN A 54 6.91 10.29 -3.89
C ASN A 54 6.66 9.98 -5.36
N LYS A 55 7.16 8.87 -5.91
CA LYS A 55 6.97 8.49 -7.33
C LYS A 55 6.52 7.05 -7.42
N SER A 56 5.57 6.78 -8.30
CA SER A 56 5.17 5.41 -8.60
C SER A 56 6.33 4.65 -9.28
N ILE A 57 6.32 3.35 -9.13
CA ILE A 57 7.33 2.46 -9.71
C ILE A 57 6.64 1.52 -10.69
N ASN A 58 7.18 1.43 -11.92
CA ASN A 58 6.76 0.42 -12.89
C ASN A 58 7.54 -0.87 -12.58
N LYS A 59 6.81 -1.89 -12.15
CA LYS A 59 7.40 -3.16 -11.74
C LYS A 59 6.36 -4.25 -11.87
N GLU A 60 6.77 -5.44 -12.34
CA GLU A 60 5.86 -6.58 -12.36
C GLU A 60 5.42 -6.91 -10.92
N VAL A 61 4.10 -6.94 -10.71
CA VAL A 61 3.52 -7.21 -9.40
C VAL A 61 2.71 -8.49 -9.49
N ASN A 62 3.26 -9.57 -8.96
CA ASN A 62 2.62 -10.90 -9.00
C ASN A 62 1.86 -11.21 -7.72
N ILE A 63 2.31 -10.66 -6.61
CA ILE A 63 1.69 -10.83 -5.29
C ILE A 63 1.59 -9.48 -4.64
N SER A 64 0.44 -9.17 -4.06
CA SER A 64 0.26 -7.98 -3.24
C SER A 64 -0.47 -8.31 -1.94
N MET A 65 -0.21 -7.52 -0.92
CA MET A 65 -0.77 -7.70 0.41
C MET A 65 -1.32 -6.37 0.91
N SER A 66 -2.52 -6.41 1.45
CA SER A 66 -3.13 -5.26 2.13
C SER A 66 -3.26 -5.57 3.61
N ASN A 67 -2.67 -4.72 4.43
CA ASN A 67 -2.73 -4.82 5.89
C ASN A 67 -3.66 -3.74 6.42
N SER A 68 -4.59 -4.13 7.28
CA SER A 68 -5.52 -3.20 7.91
C SER A 68 -5.55 -3.44 9.41
N PHE A 69 -5.47 -2.37 10.17
CA PHE A 69 -5.47 -2.42 11.62
C PHE A 69 -6.62 -1.56 12.15
N GLY A 70 -7.46 -2.15 13.00
CA GLY A 70 -8.58 -1.46 13.58
C GLY A 70 -8.37 -1.08 15.03
N PHE A 71 -9.19 -0.17 15.52
CA PHE A 71 -9.20 0.18 16.94
C PHE A 71 -9.53 -1.05 17.79
N GLY A 72 -8.88 -1.16 18.94
CA GLY A 72 -9.06 -2.31 19.84
C GLY A 72 -8.19 -3.51 19.48
N GLY A 73 -7.24 -3.35 18.57
CA GLY A 73 -6.28 -4.41 18.23
C GLY A 73 -6.75 -5.37 17.15
N HIS A 74 -7.76 -5.00 16.37
CA HIS A 74 -8.20 -5.82 15.23
C HIS A 74 -7.21 -5.69 14.08
N ASN A 75 -6.75 -6.83 13.56
CA ASN A 75 -5.81 -6.88 12.44
C ASN A 75 -6.42 -7.71 11.30
N GLY A 76 -6.37 -7.16 10.09
CA GLY A 76 -6.82 -7.86 8.89
C GLY A 76 -5.74 -7.83 7.82
N VAL A 77 -5.53 -8.96 7.15
CA VAL A 77 -4.55 -9.08 6.07
C VAL A 77 -5.20 -9.79 4.90
N LEU A 78 -5.11 -9.20 3.71
CA LEU A 78 -5.53 -9.83 2.46
C LEU A 78 -4.31 -9.96 1.55
N VAL A 79 -4.14 -11.14 0.97
CA VAL A 79 -3.06 -11.43 0.02
C VAL A 79 -3.68 -11.77 -1.33
N PHE A 80 -3.20 -11.12 -2.37
CA PHE A 80 -3.65 -11.35 -3.74
C PHE A 80 -2.49 -11.87 -4.57
N SER A 81 -2.75 -12.82 -5.46
CA SER A 81 -1.74 -13.34 -6.39
C SER A 81 -2.30 -13.43 -7.80
N LYS A 82 -1.43 -13.24 -8.80
CA LYS A 82 -1.76 -13.52 -10.20
C LYS A 82 -1.73 -15.02 -10.43
N GLU A 83 -2.64 -15.50 -11.24
CA GLU A 83 -2.62 -16.87 -11.71
C GLU A 83 -1.70 -17.01 -12.93
#